data_89b9636193843e041ec0f96032108b04
#
_entry.id   89b9636193843e041ec0f96032108b04
#
_cell.length_a   1.000
_cell.length_b   1.000
_cell.length_c   1.000
_cell.angle_alpha   90.00
_cell.angle_beta   90.00
_cell.angle_gamma   90.00
#
_symmetry.space_group_name_H-M   'P 1'
#
loop_
_entity.id
_entity.type
_entity.pdbx_description
1 polymer ?
#
loop_
_entity_poly.entity_id
_entity_poly.type
_entity_poly.pdbx_seq_one_letter_code
_entity_poly.pdbx_strand_id
1 'polypeptide(L)'
;GYKPSFGLISRSGALRQSPPLDQVGVFARSVEDAGLMAQHIMHYDAHDAAMRPIAMPPLAQAATEKPPLPPSFAFVPSPAWKQAEPGTQEAFSELADFLGDQAQRLALAEVYDEVFEWQRRVMEADLAKNFAADFERASDKISPQLTEMVERGREVMAVDYNLGLDRQVAFERGLDEVFEDFDVILTPATQGEA
;
A
#
# COMPACT_ATOMS: atom_id res chain seq x y z
N GLY A 1 2.19 0.86 12.43
CA GLY A 1 1.14 0.09 11.76
C GLY A 1 1.69 -1.08 10.95
N TYR A 2 0.84 -2.04 10.67
CA TYR A 2 1.16 -3.17 9.81
C TYR A 2 0.05 -3.35 8.77
N LYS A 3 0.42 -3.37 7.50
CA LYS A 3 -0.46 -3.66 6.37
C LYS A 3 0.03 -4.95 5.71
N PRO A 4 -0.73 -6.05 5.80
CA PRO A 4 -0.34 -7.33 5.22
C PRO A 4 -0.35 -7.30 3.69
N SER A 5 0.13 -8.37 3.07
CA SER A 5 -0.05 -8.60 1.65
C SER A 5 -1.54 -8.69 1.29
N PHE A 6 -1.87 -8.31 0.05
CA PHE A 6 -3.24 -8.32 -0.44
C PHE A 6 -3.89 -9.71 -0.32
N GLY A 7 -5.13 -9.74 0.19
CA GLY A 7 -5.88 -10.99 0.35
C GLY A 7 -5.54 -11.83 1.59
N LEU A 8 -4.78 -11.31 2.56
CA LEU A 8 -4.51 -12.01 3.83
C LEU A 8 -5.53 -11.69 4.94
N ILE A 9 -6.12 -10.49 4.93
CA ILE A 9 -7.20 -10.11 5.86
C ILE A 9 -8.46 -9.85 5.04
N SER A 10 -9.59 -10.43 5.46
CA SER A 10 -10.87 -10.22 4.81
C SER A 10 -11.32 -8.75 4.85
N ARG A 11 -11.87 -8.28 3.75
CA ARG A 11 -12.48 -6.96 3.61
C ARG A 11 -14.01 -7.04 3.65
N SER A 12 -14.58 -8.22 3.94
CA SER A 12 -16.02 -8.39 4.08
C SER A 12 -16.57 -7.48 5.17
N GLY A 13 -17.58 -6.68 4.85
CA GLY A 13 -18.16 -5.70 5.76
C GLY A 13 -17.40 -4.36 5.85
N ALA A 14 -16.22 -4.23 5.25
CA ALA A 14 -15.54 -2.94 5.12
C ALA A 14 -16.19 -2.09 4.01
N LEU A 15 -16.13 -0.76 4.19
CA LEU A 15 -16.57 0.18 3.17
C LEU A 15 -15.72 0.01 1.91
N ARG A 16 -16.35 -0.39 0.82
CA ARG A 16 -15.68 -0.60 -0.46
C ARG A 16 -15.37 0.74 -1.13
N GLN A 17 -14.10 1.02 -1.33
CA GLN A 17 -13.63 2.19 -2.06
C GLN A 17 -13.09 1.77 -3.44
N SER A 18 -12.00 1.03 -3.48
CA SER A 18 -11.35 0.52 -4.69
C SER A 18 -10.92 -0.93 -4.47
N PRO A 19 -11.71 -1.91 -4.90
CA PRO A 19 -11.47 -3.33 -4.59
C PRO A 19 -10.05 -3.84 -4.89
N PRO A 20 -9.37 -3.42 -5.96
CA PRO A 20 -7.99 -3.85 -6.21
C PRO A 20 -6.96 -3.18 -5.28
N LEU A 21 -7.32 -2.08 -4.59
CA LEU A 21 -6.43 -1.30 -3.72
C LEU A 21 -6.81 -1.39 -2.24
N ASP A 22 -8.08 -1.72 -1.94
CA ASP A 22 -8.56 -1.79 -0.56
C ASP A 22 -7.85 -2.86 0.24
N GLN A 23 -7.36 -2.49 1.41
CA GLN A 23 -6.75 -3.40 2.36
C GLN A 23 -7.11 -3.05 3.81
N VAL A 24 -7.17 -4.07 4.65
CA VAL A 24 -7.29 -3.95 6.09
C VAL A 24 -5.91 -4.14 6.72
N GLY A 25 -5.53 -3.25 7.61
CA GLY A 25 -4.30 -3.32 8.39
C GLY A 25 -4.58 -3.06 9.86
N VAL A 26 -3.55 -3.08 10.67
CA VAL A 26 -3.62 -2.87 12.12
C VAL A 26 -2.65 -1.77 12.57
N PHE A 27 -3.02 -1.06 13.62
CA PHE A 27 -2.14 -0.13 14.31
C PHE A 27 -1.95 -0.62 15.76
N ALA A 28 -0.71 -0.61 16.22
CA ALA A 28 -0.34 -1.00 17.56
C ALA A 28 0.85 -0.17 18.07
N ARG A 29 1.17 -0.24 19.35
CA ARG A 29 2.30 0.46 19.95
C ARG A 29 3.62 -0.31 19.84
N SER A 30 3.54 -1.62 19.61
CA SER A 30 4.70 -2.48 19.37
C SER A 30 4.55 -3.33 18.11
N VAL A 31 5.63 -3.91 17.63
CA VAL A 31 5.62 -4.83 16.48
C VAL A 31 4.93 -6.14 16.88
N GLU A 32 5.17 -6.59 18.10
CA GLU A 32 4.57 -7.80 18.69
C GLU A 32 3.03 -7.69 18.72
N ASP A 33 2.51 -6.56 19.23
CA ASP A 33 1.07 -6.31 19.28
C ASP A 33 0.47 -6.22 17.86
N ALA A 34 1.18 -5.60 16.93
CA ALA A 34 0.74 -5.54 15.52
C ALA A 34 0.67 -6.94 14.90
N GLY A 35 1.69 -7.77 15.13
CA GLY A 35 1.72 -9.16 14.68
C GLY A 35 0.61 -10.00 15.30
N LEU A 36 0.40 -9.87 16.60
CA LEU A 36 -0.66 -10.57 17.34
C LEU A 36 -2.05 -10.18 16.82
N MET A 37 -2.33 -8.90 16.69
CA MET A 37 -3.62 -8.40 16.17
C MET A 37 -3.87 -8.87 14.75
N ALA A 38 -2.89 -8.70 13.85
CA ALA A 38 -3.02 -9.12 12.46
C ALA A 38 -3.28 -10.63 12.35
N GLN A 39 -2.54 -11.46 13.09
CA GLN A 39 -2.73 -12.90 13.09
C GLN A 39 -4.14 -13.32 13.52
N HIS A 40 -4.74 -12.60 14.50
CA HIS A 40 -6.08 -12.93 14.98
C HIS A 40 -7.21 -12.61 14.01
N ILE A 41 -7.04 -11.56 13.17
CA ILE A 41 -8.03 -11.20 12.14
C ILE A 41 -7.72 -11.82 10.77
N MET A 42 -6.59 -12.48 10.65
CA MET A 42 -6.11 -13.12 9.41
C MET A 42 -6.65 -14.56 9.33
N HIS A 43 -7.76 -14.75 8.64
CA HIS A 43 -8.33 -16.06 8.36
C HIS A 43 -9.05 -16.03 7.02
N TYR A 44 -9.14 -17.19 6.37
CA TYR A 44 -9.81 -17.31 5.08
C TYR A 44 -11.31 -17.01 5.18
N ASP A 45 -11.78 -16.13 4.31
CA ASP A 45 -13.19 -15.80 4.13
C ASP A 45 -13.57 -15.97 2.65
N ALA A 46 -14.45 -16.92 2.38
CA ALA A 46 -14.94 -17.22 1.03
C ALA A 46 -15.79 -16.09 0.41
N HIS A 47 -16.23 -15.11 1.21
CA HIS A 47 -17.00 -13.97 0.73
C HIS A 47 -16.12 -12.82 0.19
N ASP A 48 -14.82 -12.83 0.49
CA ASP A 48 -13.86 -11.90 -0.11
C ASP A 48 -13.14 -12.59 -1.29
N ALA A 49 -13.50 -12.19 -2.50
CA ALA A 49 -12.98 -12.77 -3.75
C ALA A 49 -11.45 -12.59 -3.92
N ALA A 50 -10.82 -11.68 -3.16
CA ALA A 50 -9.37 -11.51 -3.17
C ALA A 50 -8.63 -12.56 -2.34
N MET A 51 -9.33 -13.24 -1.43
CA MET A 51 -8.71 -14.23 -0.56
C MET A 51 -8.56 -15.59 -1.25
N ARG A 52 -7.50 -16.28 -0.88
CA ARG A 52 -7.25 -17.68 -1.30
C ARG A 52 -7.07 -18.55 -0.05
N PRO A 53 -7.47 -19.83 -0.08
CA PRO A 53 -7.29 -20.76 1.03
C PRO A 53 -5.79 -21.19 1.13
N ILE A 54 -4.98 -20.35 1.72
CA ILE A 54 -3.56 -20.57 1.96
C ILE A 54 -3.27 -20.64 3.45
N ALA A 55 -2.14 -21.25 3.81
CA ALA A 55 -1.66 -21.22 5.20
C ALA A 55 -1.34 -19.79 5.62
N MET A 56 -1.85 -19.38 6.78
CA MET A 56 -1.58 -18.04 7.31
C MET A 56 -0.18 -17.99 7.96
N PRO A 57 0.59 -16.92 7.74
CA PRO A 57 1.90 -16.78 8.35
C PRO A 57 1.77 -16.62 9.89
N PRO A 58 2.71 -17.20 10.69
CA PRO A 58 2.69 -17.10 12.14
C PRO A 58 3.25 -15.74 12.60
N LEU A 59 2.50 -14.67 12.37
CA LEU A 59 2.97 -13.29 12.58
C LEU A 59 3.32 -12.97 14.03
N ALA A 60 2.56 -13.50 15.00
CA ALA A 60 2.84 -13.27 16.40
C ALA A 60 4.19 -13.87 16.82
N GLN A 61 4.55 -15.03 16.28
CA GLN A 61 5.85 -15.65 16.47
C GLN A 61 6.94 -14.86 15.74
N ALA A 62 6.77 -14.59 14.44
CA ALA A 62 7.73 -13.87 13.61
C ALA A 62 8.07 -12.48 14.18
N ALA A 63 7.09 -11.79 14.78
CA ALA A 63 7.30 -10.47 15.40
C ALA A 63 8.23 -10.48 16.63
N THR A 64 8.45 -11.64 17.25
CA THR A 64 9.30 -11.80 18.45
C THR A 64 10.64 -12.48 18.16
N GLU A 65 10.77 -13.10 17.01
CA GLU A 65 12.00 -13.78 16.60
C GLU A 65 13.04 -12.80 16.05
N LYS A 66 14.31 -13.07 16.33
CA LYS A 66 15.40 -12.37 15.67
C LYS A 66 15.66 -12.99 14.30
N PRO A 67 15.87 -12.19 13.26
CA PRO A 67 16.25 -12.71 11.98
C PRO A 67 17.56 -13.51 12.08
N PRO A 68 17.69 -14.65 11.39
CA PRO A 68 18.88 -15.52 11.46
C PRO A 68 20.13 -14.84 10.91
N LEU A 69 19.95 -13.94 9.96
CA LEU A 69 20.99 -13.09 9.37
C LEU A 69 20.57 -11.63 9.45
N PRO A 70 21.51 -10.65 9.50
CA PRO A 70 21.19 -9.26 9.35
C PRO A 70 20.44 -9.02 8.03
N PRO A 71 19.27 -8.37 8.04
CA PRO A 71 18.53 -8.12 6.81
C PRO A 71 19.24 -7.10 5.92
N SER A 72 19.07 -7.24 4.62
CA SER A 72 19.50 -6.30 3.60
C SER A 72 18.36 -5.35 3.23
N PHE A 73 18.67 -4.05 3.10
CA PHE A 73 17.69 -2.99 2.83
C PHE A 73 17.97 -2.31 1.50
N ALA A 74 16.98 -2.26 0.61
CA ALA A 74 16.97 -1.33 -0.50
C ALA A 74 16.39 0.02 -0.02
N PHE A 75 17.20 1.06 0.13
CA PHE A 75 16.70 2.40 0.35
C PHE A 75 16.23 2.98 -0.98
N VAL A 76 14.91 3.05 -1.15
CA VAL A 76 14.25 3.51 -2.37
C VAL A 76 13.61 4.88 -2.12
N PRO A 77 14.20 5.99 -2.60
CA PRO A 77 13.49 7.24 -2.72
C PRO A 77 12.29 7.03 -3.65
N SER A 78 11.07 7.19 -3.12
CA SER A 78 9.87 7.05 -3.93
C SER A 78 9.82 8.12 -5.03
N PRO A 79 8.98 7.97 -6.09
CA PRO A 79 8.77 9.04 -7.07
C PRO A 79 8.33 10.37 -6.44
N ALA A 80 7.71 10.33 -5.24
CA ALA A 80 7.35 11.52 -4.46
C ALA A 80 8.49 12.09 -3.60
N TRP A 81 9.69 11.50 -3.61
CA TRP A 81 10.81 11.92 -2.75
C TRP A 81 11.12 13.43 -2.81
N LYS A 82 11.09 14.01 -4.03
CA LYS A 82 11.35 15.45 -4.22
C LYS A 82 10.26 16.34 -3.58
N GLN A 83 9.10 15.78 -3.29
CA GLN A 83 7.96 16.45 -2.66
C GLN A 83 7.94 16.21 -1.14
N ALA A 84 8.78 15.31 -0.64
CA ALA A 84 8.89 15.04 0.78
C ALA A 84 9.50 16.25 1.51
N GLU A 85 9.03 16.50 2.73
CA GLU A 85 9.54 17.56 3.58
C GLU A 85 11.04 17.33 3.89
N PRO A 86 11.83 18.41 4.05
CA PRO A 86 13.26 18.29 4.33
C PRO A 86 13.56 17.38 5.54
N GLY A 87 12.77 17.48 6.61
CA GLY A 87 12.93 16.65 7.81
C GLY A 87 12.71 15.15 7.53
N THR A 88 11.77 14.82 6.66
CA THR A 88 11.54 13.42 6.22
C THR A 88 12.73 12.90 5.42
N GLN A 89 13.23 13.72 4.48
CA GLN A 89 14.40 13.35 3.67
C GLN A 89 15.66 13.16 4.54
N GLU A 90 15.88 14.03 5.51
CA GLU A 90 16.98 13.96 6.45
C GLU A 90 16.90 12.69 7.32
N ALA A 91 15.74 12.45 7.96
CA ALA A 91 15.54 11.29 8.82
C ALA A 91 15.75 9.95 8.09
N PHE A 92 15.27 9.82 6.85
CA PHE A 92 15.48 8.60 6.06
C PHE A 92 16.92 8.46 5.57
N SER A 93 17.62 9.57 5.29
CA SER A 93 19.03 9.55 4.94
C SER A 93 19.89 9.15 6.14
N GLU A 94 19.62 9.70 7.32
CA GLU A 94 20.28 9.32 8.58
C GLU A 94 20.04 7.85 8.93
N LEU A 95 18.80 7.33 8.71
CA LEU A 95 18.51 5.92 8.93
C LEU A 95 19.31 5.02 7.98
N ALA A 96 19.41 5.39 6.71
CA ALA A 96 20.22 4.64 5.75
C ALA A 96 21.71 4.65 6.12
N ASP A 97 22.22 5.80 6.55
CA ASP A 97 23.61 5.93 7.04
C ASP A 97 23.85 5.11 8.32
N PHE A 98 22.88 5.08 9.23
CA PHE A 98 22.95 4.26 10.45
C PHE A 98 22.99 2.75 10.14
N LEU A 99 22.26 2.31 9.13
CA LEU A 99 22.24 0.91 8.67
C LEU A 99 23.56 0.52 7.96
N GLY A 100 24.32 1.50 7.45
CA GLY A 100 25.62 1.31 6.82
C GLY A 100 25.57 0.29 5.67
N ASP A 101 26.43 -0.73 5.71
CA ASP A 101 26.54 -1.75 4.67
C ASP A 101 25.26 -2.61 4.49
N GLN A 102 24.31 -2.55 5.42
CA GLN A 102 23.03 -3.23 5.29
C GLN A 102 22.05 -2.50 4.37
N ALA A 103 22.24 -1.20 4.12
CA ALA A 103 21.35 -0.39 3.30
C ALA A 103 22.04 0.07 2.02
N GLN A 104 21.46 -0.25 0.89
CA GLN A 104 21.91 0.24 -0.41
C GLN A 104 20.85 1.15 -1.01
N ARG A 105 21.26 2.34 -1.47
CA ARG A 105 20.37 3.24 -2.22
C ARG A 105 20.10 2.66 -3.61
N LEU A 106 18.82 2.49 -3.91
CA LEU A 106 18.34 1.95 -5.18
C LEU A 106 17.40 2.95 -5.85
N ALA A 107 17.58 3.20 -7.14
CA ALA A 107 16.61 3.92 -7.97
C ALA A 107 15.69 2.92 -8.66
N LEU A 108 14.38 3.13 -8.58
CA LEU A 108 13.43 2.36 -9.37
C LEU A 108 13.49 2.76 -10.84
N ALA A 109 13.04 1.89 -11.73
CA ALA A 109 12.94 2.17 -13.14
C ALA A 109 11.97 3.35 -13.40
N GLU A 110 12.18 4.11 -14.49
CA GLU A 110 11.39 5.30 -14.84
C GLU A 110 9.88 5.02 -14.94
N VAL A 111 9.47 3.79 -15.21
CA VAL A 111 8.04 3.39 -15.24
C VAL A 111 7.33 3.68 -13.92
N TYR A 112 8.05 3.72 -12.79
CA TYR A 112 7.47 4.04 -11.49
C TYR A 112 7.16 5.52 -11.30
N ASP A 113 7.65 6.42 -12.12
CA ASP A 113 7.33 7.85 -12.03
C ASP A 113 5.83 8.11 -12.25
N GLU A 114 5.15 7.21 -12.96
CA GLU A 114 3.72 7.29 -13.23
C GLU A 114 2.84 6.53 -12.20
N VAL A 115 3.43 5.87 -11.19
CA VAL A 115 2.68 4.97 -10.29
C VAL A 115 1.53 5.67 -9.57
N PHE A 116 1.73 6.90 -9.10
CA PHE A 116 0.69 7.66 -8.41
C PHE A 116 -0.45 8.09 -9.33
N GLU A 117 -0.15 8.40 -10.58
CA GLU A 117 -1.17 8.77 -11.56
C GLU A 117 -2.06 7.58 -11.92
N TRP A 118 -1.47 6.40 -12.16
CA TRP A 118 -2.23 5.19 -12.44
C TRP A 118 -3.03 4.71 -11.24
N GLN A 119 -2.44 4.76 -10.04
CA GLN A 119 -3.14 4.44 -8.79
C GLN A 119 -4.34 5.36 -8.59
N ARG A 120 -4.17 6.67 -8.80
CA ARG A 120 -5.23 7.66 -8.67
C ARG A 120 -6.38 7.39 -9.63
N ARG A 121 -6.10 7.09 -10.91
CA ARG A 121 -7.13 6.79 -11.93
C ARG A 121 -7.96 5.56 -11.54
N VAL A 122 -7.31 4.47 -11.12
CA VAL A 122 -8.01 3.27 -10.68
C VAL A 122 -8.86 3.56 -9.45
N MET A 123 -8.29 4.22 -8.44
CA MET A 123 -8.99 4.56 -7.20
C MET A 123 -10.20 5.46 -7.46
N GLU A 124 -10.05 6.55 -8.21
CA GLU A 124 -11.12 7.53 -8.46
C GLU A 124 -12.26 6.93 -9.29
N ALA A 125 -11.96 6.12 -10.30
CA ALA A 125 -12.97 5.39 -11.08
C ALA A 125 -13.78 4.43 -10.21
N ASP A 126 -13.11 3.70 -9.32
CA ASP A 126 -13.78 2.82 -8.36
C ASP A 126 -14.62 3.59 -7.34
N LEU A 127 -14.12 4.72 -6.82
CA LEU A 127 -14.89 5.61 -5.94
C LEU A 127 -16.16 6.10 -6.64
N ALA A 128 -16.07 6.55 -7.89
CA ALA A 128 -17.21 7.00 -8.67
C ALA A 128 -18.29 5.92 -8.80
N LYS A 129 -17.89 4.68 -8.99
CA LYS A 129 -18.79 3.53 -9.06
C LYS A 129 -19.37 3.16 -7.69
N ASN A 130 -18.52 3.01 -6.69
CA ASN A 130 -18.91 2.43 -5.40
C ASN A 130 -19.72 3.41 -4.54
N PHE A 131 -19.51 4.72 -4.70
CA PHE A 131 -20.26 5.76 -4.00
C PHE A 131 -21.42 6.36 -4.83
N ALA A 132 -21.72 5.82 -6.02
CA ALA A 132 -22.79 6.38 -6.88
C ALA A 132 -24.14 6.52 -6.16
N ALA A 133 -24.57 5.47 -5.45
CA ALA A 133 -25.83 5.48 -4.70
C ALA A 133 -25.82 6.46 -3.51
N ASP A 134 -24.69 6.67 -2.87
CA ASP A 134 -24.55 7.64 -1.78
C ASP A 134 -24.62 9.07 -2.31
N PHE A 135 -24.03 9.33 -3.48
CA PHE A 135 -24.16 10.61 -4.18
C PHE A 135 -25.59 10.92 -4.59
N GLU A 136 -26.34 9.95 -5.08
CA GLU A 136 -27.74 10.13 -5.44
C GLU A 136 -28.61 10.42 -4.22
N ARG A 137 -28.31 9.77 -3.09
CA ARG A 137 -29.13 9.85 -1.88
C ARG A 137 -28.82 11.04 -0.97
N ALA A 138 -27.56 11.47 -0.89
CA ALA A 138 -27.07 12.40 0.14
C ALA A 138 -25.83 13.19 -0.30
N SER A 139 -25.84 13.77 -1.50
CA SER A 139 -24.71 14.55 -2.02
C SER A 139 -24.33 15.74 -1.12
N ASP A 140 -25.29 16.29 -0.41
CA ASP A 140 -25.10 17.40 0.54
C ASP A 140 -24.29 17.01 1.80
N LYS A 141 -24.11 15.71 2.06
CA LYS A 141 -23.35 15.19 3.22
C LYS A 141 -21.97 14.69 2.85
N ILE A 142 -21.62 14.71 1.56
CA ILE A 142 -20.33 14.26 1.06
C ILE A 142 -19.35 15.44 1.10
N SER A 143 -18.11 15.18 1.54
CA SER A 143 -17.08 16.22 1.58
C SER A 143 -16.74 16.74 0.18
N PRO A 144 -16.36 18.01 0.04
CA PRO A 144 -15.93 18.57 -1.24
C PRO A 144 -14.80 17.74 -1.89
N GLN A 145 -13.84 17.29 -1.10
CA GLN A 145 -12.70 16.49 -1.58
C GLN A 145 -13.16 15.16 -2.20
N LEU A 146 -14.06 14.43 -1.53
CA LEU A 146 -14.60 13.19 -2.08
C LEU A 146 -15.46 13.45 -3.32
N THR A 147 -16.19 14.57 -3.34
CA THR A 147 -16.96 15.00 -4.52
C THR A 147 -16.05 15.18 -5.72
N GLU A 148 -14.96 15.94 -5.58
CA GLU A 148 -13.99 16.16 -6.65
C GLU A 148 -13.37 14.83 -7.15
N MET A 149 -13.01 13.93 -6.23
CA MET A 149 -12.46 12.62 -6.59
C MET A 149 -13.45 11.78 -7.41
N VAL A 150 -14.71 11.76 -7.00
CA VAL A 150 -15.78 11.05 -7.71
C VAL A 150 -16.08 11.68 -9.07
N GLU A 151 -16.07 13.01 -9.18
CA GLU A 151 -16.26 13.70 -10.46
C GLU A 151 -15.14 13.37 -11.44
N ARG A 152 -13.87 13.44 -11.00
CA ARG A 152 -12.73 12.99 -11.84
C ARG A 152 -12.83 11.51 -12.20
N GLY A 153 -13.27 10.68 -11.26
CA GLY A 153 -13.45 9.25 -11.49
C GLY A 153 -14.48 8.91 -12.56
N ARG A 154 -15.53 9.74 -12.72
CA ARG A 154 -16.54 9.60 -13.78
C ARG A 154 -15.99 9.89 -15.19
N GLU A 155 -14.91 10.65 -15.27
CA GLU A 155 -14.24 10.99 -16.53
C GLU A 155 -13.20 9.93 -16.96
N VAL A 156 -12.86 8.98 -16.08
CA VAL A 156 -11.90 7.92 -16.40
C VAL A 156 -12.52 6.95 -17.39
N MET A 157 -11.88 6.82 -18.53
CA MET A 157 -12.33 5.87 -19.57
C MET A 157 -12.05 4.42 -19.12
N ALA A 158 -12.90 3.50 -19.56
CA ALA A 158 -12.71 2.07 -19.26
C ALA A 158 -11.34 1.54 -19.74
N VAL A 159 -10.82 2.06 -20.84
CA VAL A 159 -9.49 1.68 -21.35
C VAL A 159 -8.38 2.13 -20.38
N ASP A 160 -8.48 3.34 -19.82
CA ASP A 160 -7.48 3.86 -18.89
C ASP A 160 -7.54 3.11 -17.54
N TYR A 161 -8.74 2.78 -17.07
CA TYR A 161 -8.92 1.95 -15.89
C TYR A 161 -8.24 0.57 -16.04
N ASN A 162 -8.49 -0.11 -17.16
CA ASN A 162 -7.88 -1.42 -17.42
C ASN A 162 -6.36 -1.33 -17.58
N LEU A 163 -5.85 -0.29 -18.27
CA LEU A 163 -4.41 -0.04 -18.34
C LEU A 163 -3.81 0.20 -16.96
N GLY A 164 -4.52 0.88 -16.04
CA GLY A 164 -4.09 1.05 -14.65
C GLY A 164 -3.94 -0.27 -13.91
N LEU A 165 -4.88 -1.20 -14.09
CA LEU A 165 -4.78 -2.55 -13.52
C LEU A 165 -3.61 -3.34 -14.11
N ASP A 166 -3.38 -3.25 -15.42
CA ASP A 166 -2.24 -3.91 -16.08
C ASP A 166 -0.90 -3.32 -15.58
N ARG A 167 -0.84 -1.99 -15.38
CA ARG A 167 0.34 -1.31 -14.80
C ARG A 167 0.62 -1.75 -13.37
N GLN A 168 -0.42 -1.98 -12.54
CA GLN A 168 -0.24 -2.51 -11.20
C GLN A 168 0.53 -3.84 -11.22
N VAL A 169 0.16 -4.77 -12.10
CA VAL A 169 0.87 -6.04 -12.25
C VAL A 169 2.33 -5.84 -12.65
N ALA A 170 2.61 -4.86 -13.52
CA ALA A 170 3.97 -4.55 -13.93
C ALA A 170 4.80 -3.96 -12.78
N PHE A 171 4.19 -3.07 -11.97
CA PHE A 171 4.85 -2.50 -10.79
C PHE A 171 5.14 -3.57 -9.74
N GLU A 172 4.21 -4.49 -9.48
CA GLU A 172 4.40 -5.61 -8.56
C GLU A 172 5.60 -6.48 -8.97
N ARG A 173 5.67 -6.86 -10.25
CA ARG A 173 6.79 -7.65 -10.78
C ARG A 173 8.14 -6.95 -10.63
N GLY A 174 8.21 -5.66 -10.91
CA GLY A 174 9.46 -4.92 -10.75
C GLY A 174 9.88 -4.75 -9.29
N LEU A 175 8.94 -4.75 -8.33
CA LEU A 175 9.27 -4.83 -6.90
C LEU A 175 9.72 -6.23 -6.51
N ASP A 176 9.15 -7.29 -7.08
CA ASP A 176 9.60 -8.66 -6.85
C ASP A 176 11.06 -8.84 -7.27
N GLU A 177 11.49 -8.22 -8.39
CA GLU A 177 12.91 -8.20 -8.81
C GLU A 177 13.82 -7.54 -7.75
N VAL A 178 13.37 -6.49 -7.07
CA VAL A 178 14.12 -5.89 -5.95
C VAL A 178 14.24 -6.86 -4.79
N PHE A 179 13.19 -7.62 -4.49
CA PHE A 179 13.20 -8.61 -3.42
C PHE A 179 13.99 -9.90 -3.74
N GLU A 180 14.50 -10.07 -4.96
CA GLU A 180 15.50 -11.12 -5.26
C GLU A 180 16.85 -10.82 -4.60
N ASP A 181 17.20 -9.52 -4.42
CA ASP A 181 18.48 -9.08 -3.88
C ASP A 181 18.39 -8.52 -2.46
N PHE A 182 17.20 -8.07 -2.03
CA PHE A 182 16.99 -7.39 -0.75
C PHE A 182 15.84 -8.00 0.05
N ASP A 183 15.99 -8.02 1.37
CA ASP A 183 14.93 -8.51 2.27
C ASP A 183 13.85 -7.44 2.53
N VAL A 184 14.22 -6.15 2.43
CA VAL A 184 13.36 -5.03 2.81
C VAL A 184 13.55 -3.85 1.86
N ILE A 185 12.43 -3.23 1.44
CA ILE A 185 12.44 -1.90 0.83
C ILE A 185 12.15 -0.86 1.90
N LEU A 186 13.09 0.07 2.09
CA LEU A 186 12.98 1.20 3.00
C LEU A 186 12.57 2.45 2.20
N THR A 187 11.39 2.99 2.48
CA THR A 187 10.85 4.17 1.79
C THR A 187 9.90 4.96 2.70
N PRO A 188 9.80 6.30 2.59
CA PRO A 188 8.82 7.08 3.32
C PRO A 188 7.39 6.70 2.96
N ALA A 189 6.53 6.52 3.96
CA ALA A 189 5.11 6.24 3.76
C ALA A 189 4.30 7.51 3.41
N THR A 190 4.80 8.70 3.80
CA THR A 190 4.18 10.00 3.59
C THR A 190 5.24 11.04 3.24
N GLN A 191 4.80 12.21 2.76
CA GLN A 191 5.72 13.30 2.41
C GLN A 191 6.24 14.07 3.64
N GLY A 192 5.56 13.97 4.79
CA GLY A 192 5.90 14.68 6.02
C GLY A 192 5.12 14.14 7.21
N GLU A 193 5.14 14.91 8.30
CA GLU A 193 4.37 14.62 9.50
C GLU A 193 2.86 14.78 9.25
N ALA A 194 2.03 14.06 10.03
CA ALA A 194 0.57 14.09 9.94
C ALA A 194 -0.01 15.29 10.69
#